data_ec1eaf453befad16cf18e7a875da5296
#
_entry.id   ec1eaf453befad16cf18e7a875da5296
#
_cell.length_a   1.000
_cell.length_b   1.000
_cell.length_c   1.000
_cell.angle_alpha   90.00
_cell.angle_beta   90.00
_cell.angle_gamma   90.00
#
_symmetry.space_group_name_H-M   'P 1'
#
loop_
_entity.id
_entity.type
_entity.pdbx_description
1 polymer ?
#
loop_
_entity_poly.entity_id
_entity_poly.type
_entity_poly.pdbx_seq_one_letter_code
_entity_poly.pdbx_strand_id
1 'polypeptide(L)'
;EIFPDQYAFRYTTLDYTRTYSEFRVDVDTFARSLIALGVKAGDHVAVWATNVPQWYIAFWATVKLGAVLVTMNTAYKIHEAEYLLRQSDTHTLVLIDGYREVSYVDIMKELCPELATSDPQKPLRCKRLPFLRHIITVSSRQPGCLTWGDALALAERVPVEEVWRRAAQVHPDDVCNMQYTSGTTGFPKGVMLTHRNIVNNGKCIGDRMDLSSVDRMMIQVPMFHCFGMVLAMTAAMTHGVTLSPLPYFSPKPALACVKQERITCFHGVPTMFIAMLEHPDFRSEDFAFMRTGIMAGSPCPEPVMRDVLEKMHMTEITIVYGQTEAAPGCTMSSTDDSIEVRVSTVGRALPEIECKVVDPETWEEVPDGVNGEFVARGYNIMKGYYKMPEATAAAIDKDGWLHTGDLACRTPEGNYRITGRLKDMIIRGGENIYPKEIEEFIYTHPKVQDVQVIGVPDPSYGEEIMACIVLKAGETMTEQEVKDFVKASMAKHKTPRYVQFMDAFPMNAAGKILKYKMREDA
;
A
#
# COMPACT_ATOMS: atom_id res chain seq x y z
N GLU A 1 2.23 26.97 -0.26
CA GLU A 1 1.74 28.37 -0.04
C GLU A 1 1.43 28.64 1.42
N ILE A 2 0.91 27.65 2.19
CA ILE A 2 0.60 27.82 3.62
C ILE A 2 1.86 27.73 4.47
N PHE A 3 2.78 26.84 4.13
CA PHE A 3 4.00 26.54 4.89
C PHE A 3 5.27 26.67 4.01
N PRO A 4 5.54 27.83 3.38
CA PRO A 4 6.60 27.94 2.37
C PRO A 4 7.99 27.66 2.91
N ASP A 5 8.28 28.09 4.13
CA ASP A 5 9.61 28.01 4.78
C ASP A 5 9.76 26.77 5.68
N GLN A 6 8.68 26.00 5.85
CA GLN A 6 8.73 24.73 6.56
C GLN A 6 9.48 23.69 5.72
N TYR A 7 10.29 22.85 6.37
CA TYR A 7 10.90 21.71 5.67
C TYR A 7 9.83 20.73 5.18
N ALA A 8 9.87 20.45 3.88
CA ALA A 8 9.09 19.37 3.27
C ALA A 8 9.86 18.04 3.38
N PHE A 9 11.17 18.05 3.09
CA PHE A 9 12.01 16.87 3.10
C PHE A 9 13.32 17.09 3.86
N ARG A 10 13.67 16.10 4.67
CA ARG A 10 14.98 15.94 5.31
C ARG A 10 15.37 14.46 5.27
N TYR A 11 16.16 14.08 4.26
CA TYR A 11 16.69 12.72 4.17
C TYR A 11 17.91 12.55 5.10
N THR A 12 17.97 11.42 5.82
CA THR A 12 19.14 11.03 6.62
C THR A 12 20.17 10.22 5.83
N THR A 13 19.74 9.58 4.73
CA THR A 13 20.55 8.64 3.95
C THR A 13 20.97 9.19 2.59
N LEU A 14 20.38 10.31 2.17
CA LEU A 14 20.65 10.98 0.91
C LEU A 14 20.81 12.49 1.14
N ASP A 15 21.58 13.13 0.28
CA ASP A 15 21.76 14.59 0.31
C ASP A 15 20.56 15.28 -0.39
N TYR A 16 19.43 15.32 0.30
CA TYR A 16 18.24 16.02 -0.16
C TYR A 16 17.46 16.62 0.99
N THR A 17 17.57 17.94 1.13
CA THR A 17 16.81 18.75 2.10
C THR A 17 16.14 19.90 1.35
N ARG A 18 14.82 20.05 1.53
CA ARG A 18 14.01 21.07 0.86
C ARG A 18 12.95 21.63 1.78
N THR A 19 12.77 22.94 1.74
CA THR A 19 11.52 23.56 2.21
C THR A 19 10.38 23.24 1.24
N TYR A 20 9.13 23.51 1.63
CA TYR A 20 7.99 23.34 0.72
C TYR A 20 8.10 24.23 -0.51
N SER A 21 8.60 25.47 -0.38
CA SER A 21 8.83 26.35 -1.53
C SER A 21 9.94 25.85 -2.45
N GLU A 22 11.04 25.34 -1.91
CA GLU A 22 12.12 24.73 -2.69
C GLU A 22 11.68 23.45 -3.41
N PHE A 23 10.92 22.59 -2.72
CA PHE A 23 10.34 21.40 -3.32
C PHE A 23 9.39 21.73 -4.47
N ARG A 24 8.58 22.80 -4.33
CA ARG A 24 7.72 23.29 -5.41
C ARG A 24 8.55 23.66 -6.65
N VAL A 25 9.71 24.27 -6.49
CA VAL A 25 10.61 24.59 -7.61
C VAL A 25 11.12 23.32 -8.30
N ASP A 26 11.54 22.32 -7.52
CA ASP A 26 11.96 21.01 -8.07
C ASP A 26 10.82 20.34 -8.87
N VAL A 27 9.59 20.38 -8.35
CA VAL A 27 8.39 19.85 -9.02
C VAL A 27 8.11 20.60 -10.32
N ASP A 28 8.09 21.94 -10.28
CA ASP A 28 7.82 22.77 -11.46
C ASP A 28 8.91 22.59 -12.54
N THR A 29 10.16 22.42 -12.14
CA THR A 29 11.26 22.13 -13.05
C THR A 29 11.08 20.81 -13.79
N PHE A 30 10.76 19.73 -13.07
CA PHE A 30 10.52 18.44 -13.72
C PHE A 30 9.21 18.43 -14.52
N ALA A 31 8.19 19.15 -14.10
CA ALA A 31 6.97 19.35 -14.89
C ALA A 31 7.27 20.01 -16.25
N ARG A 32 8.13 21.03 -16.26
CA ARG A 32 8.63 21.65 -17.51
C ARG A 32 9.35 20.64 -18.40
N SER A 33 10.16 19.76 -17.80
CA SER A 33 10.84 18.67 -18.51
C SER A 33 9.85 17.70 -19.16
N LEU A 34 8.81 17.29 -18.43
CA LEU A 34 7.75 16.43 -18.97
C LEU A 34 7.02 17.08 -20.13
N ILE A 35 6.73 18.39 -20.06
CA ILE A 35 6.14 19.14 -21.17
C ILE A 35 7.07 19.13 -22.39
N ALA A 36 8.37 19.37 -22.20
CA ALA A 36 9.36 19.33 -23.27
C ALA A 36 9.47 17.96 -23.93
N LEU A 37 9.21 16.89 -23.20
CA LEU A 37 9.14 15.51 -23.69
C LEU A 37 7.79 15.16 -24.35
N GLY A 38 6.86 16.10 -24.42
CA GLY A 38 5.58 15.93 -25.09
C GLY A 38 4.47 15.31 -24.23
N VAL A 39 4.65 15.23 -22.91
CA VAL A 39 3.61 14.74 -21.99
C VAL A 39 2.44 15.72 -21.96
N LYS A 40 1.24 15.21 -22.11
CA LYS A 40 -0.03 15.95 -22.11
C LYS A 40 -0.92 15.48 -20.96
N ALA A 41 -1.97 16.25 -20.66
CA ALA A 41 -3.01 15.83 -19.74
C ALA A 41 -3.60 14.49 -20.20
N GLY A 42 -3.76 13.56 -19.25
CA GLY A 42 -4.21 12.21 -19.52
C GLY A 42 -3.14 11.21 -19.97
N ASP A 43 -1.94 11.67 -20.29
CA ASP A 43 -0.81 10.77 -20.55
C ASP A 43 -0.33 10.09 -19.26
N HIS A 44 0.32 8.95 -19.41
CA HIS A 44 0.76 8.13 -18.27
C HIS A 44 2.27 8.17 -18.11
N VAL A 45 2.73 8.51 -16.91
CA VAL A 45 4.13 8.54 -16.51
C VAL A 45 4.34 7.48 -15.43
N ALA A 46 5.13 6.46 -15.71
CA ALA A 46 5.44 5.41 -14.74
C ALA A 46 6.72 5.74 -13.95
N VAL A 47 6.73 5.36 -12.68
CA VAL A 47 7.91 5.45 -11.81
C VAL A 47 8.24 4.09 -11.24
N TRP A 48 9.47 3.63 -11.46
CA TRP A 48 10.00 2.37 -10.98
C TRP A 48 11.22 2.63 -10.11
N ALA A 49 10.98 2.92 -8.85
CA ALA A 49 12.01 3.34 -7.90
C ALA A 49 11.60 3.06 -6.46
N THR A 50 12.58 2.99 -5.58
CA THR A 50 12.41 3.08 -4.13
C THR A 50 12.05 4.52 -3.72
N ASN A 51 11.94 4.83 -2.43
CA ASN A 51 11.54 6.14 -1.92
C ASN A 51 12.65 7.21 -2.06
N VAL A 52 13.13 7.42 -3.28
CA VAL A 52 14.11 8.46 -3.61
C VAL A 52 13.45 9.79 -3.91
N PRO A 53 14.16 10.93 -3.83
CA PRO A 53 13.57 12.25 -4.10
C PRO A 53 12.87 12.34 -5.47
N GLN A 54 13.43 11.68 -6.50
CA GLN A 54 12.88 11.68 -7.85
C GLN A 54 11.50 11.03 -7.92
N TRP A 55 11.19 10.09 -7.03
CA TRP A 55 9.86 9.49 -6.94
C TRP A 55 8.81 10.55 -6.57
N TYR A 56 9.09 11.33 -5.53
CA TYR A 56 8.21 12.40 -5.05
C TYR A 56 8.07 13.53 -6.06
N ILE A 57 9.19 13.95 -6.65
CA ILE A 57 9.21 15.00 -7.67
C ILE A 57 8.42 14.56 -8.90
N ALA A 58 8.63 13.34 -9.39
CA ALA A 58 7.92 12.81 -10.56
C ALA A 58 6.41 12.68 -10.29
N PHE A 59 6.01 12.24 -9.09
CA PHE A 59 4.60 12.17 -8.71
C PHE A 59 3.92 13.54 -8.82
N TRP A 60 4.43 14.52 -8.09
CA TRP A 60 3.78 15.83 -8.03
C TRP A 60 3.88 16.61 -9.36
N ALA A 61 4.97 16.46 -10.09
CA ALA A 61 5.11 17.05 -11.43
C ALA A 61 4.09 16.48 -12.41
N THR A 62 3.93 15.16 -12.44
CA THR A 62 2.99 14.46 -13.31
C THR A 62 1.54 14.87 -13.05
N VAL A 63 1.11 14.80 -11.78
CA VAL A 63 -0.28 15.09 -11.42
C VAL A 63 -0.61 16.58 -11.59
N LYS A 64 0.36 17.46 -11.40
CA LYS A 64 0.22 18.90 -11.61
C LYS A 64 -0.11 19.26 -13.05
N LEU A 65 0.34 18.46 -14.02
CA LEU A 65 0.07 18.63 -15.45
C LEU A 65 -1.25 18.00 -15.92
N GLY A 66 -2.00 17.36 -15.02
CA GLY A 66 -3.18 16.57 -15.37
C GLY A 66 -2.84 15.22 -16.01
N ALA A 67 -1.58 14.81 -15.98
CA ALA A 67 -1.15 13.47 -16.37
C ALA A 67 -1.35 12.48 -15.22
N VAL A 68 -1.22 11.21 -15.52
CA VAL A 68 -1.48 10.10 -14.58
C VAL A 68 -0.16 9.45 -14.17
N LEU A 69 0.13 9.43 -12.88
CA LEU A 69 1.27 8.69 -12.38
C LEU A 69 0.92 7.21 -12.22
N VAL A 70 1.72 6.36 -12.85
CA VAL A 70 1.61 4.90 -12.74
C VAL A 70 2.70 4.40 -11.81
N THR A 71 2.31 3.76 -10.72
CA THR A 71 3.26 3.22 -9.75
C THR A 71 3.68 1.80 -10.13
N MET A 72 4.98 1.50 -10.00
CA MET A 72 5.53 0.18 -10.26
C MET A 72 6.13 -0.42 -8.98
N ASN A 73 5.76 -1.65 -8.69
CA ASN A 73 6.32 -2.40 -7.56
C ASN A 73 7.81 -2.69 -7.79
N THR A 74 8.62 -2.37 -6.79
CA THR A 74 10.09 -2.55 -6.84
C THR A 74 10.55 -4.01 -7.01
N ALA A 75 9.69 -4.97 -6.69
CA ALA A 75 9.97 -6.40 -6.83
C ALA A 75 9.58 -6.98 -8.20
N TYR A 76 8.97 -6.19 -9.09
CA TYR A 76 8.59 -6.67 -10.41
C TYR A 76 9.80 -7.15 -11.21
N LYS A 77 9.60 -8.27 -11.91
CA LYS A 77 10.52 -8.80 -12.92
C LYS A 77 10.00 -8.50 -14.32
N ILE A 78 10.64 -9.05 -15.33
CA ILE A 78 10.38 -8.69 -16.72
C ILE A 78 8.92 -8.89 -17.16
N HIS A 79 8.27 -9.98 -16.75
CA HIS A 79 6.89 -10.27 -17.17
C HIS A 79 5.89 -9.28 -16.57
N GLU A 80 6.03 -8.98 -15.28
CA GLU A 80 5.17 -8.01 -14.61
C GLU A 80 5.40 -6.59 -15.14
N ALA A 81 6.67 -6.22 -15.34
CA ALA A 81 7.02 -4.91 -15.88
C ALA A 81 6.49 -4.72 -17.30
N GLU A 82 6.66 -5.71 -18.18
CA GLU A 82 6.12 -5.66 -19.54
C GLU A 82 4.60 -5.53 -19.54
N TYR A 83 3.92 -6.38 -18.76
CA TYR A 83 2.47 -6.33 -18.64
C TYR A 83 1.98 -4.95 -18.20
N LEU A 84 2.55 -4.40 -17.10
CA LEU A 84 2.15 -3.11 -16.58
C LEU A 84 2.38 -1.99 -17.60
N LEU A 85 3.56 -1.91 -18.18
CA LEU A 85 3.93 -0.84 -19.12
C LEU A 85 3.06 -0.87 -20.39
N ARG A 86 2.67 -2.07 -20.85
CA ARG A 86 1.75 -2.23 -21.99
C ARG A 86 0.31 -1.90 -21.63
N GLN A 87 -0.19 -2.50 -20.55
CA GLN A 87 -1.58 -2.33 -20.13
C GLN A 87 -1.90 -0.88 -19.75
N SER A 88 -0.93 -0.21 -19.10
CA SER A 88 -1.07 1.19 -18.69
C SER A 88 -0.84 2.22 -19.80
N ASP A 89 -0.47 1.82 -21.01
CA ASP A 89 -0.12 2.77 -22.09
C ASP A 89 0.93 3.82 -21.63
N THR A 90 1.93 3.40 -20.89
CA THR A 90 2.95 4.30 -20.34
C THR A 90 3.71 5.04 -21.44
N HIS A 91 3.66 6.38 -21.38
CA HIS A 91 4.36 7.30 -22.29
C HIS A 91 5.81 7.53 -21.87
N THR A 92 6.04 7.79 -20.60
CA THR A 92 7.37 8.08 -20.02
C THR A 92 7.60 7.20 -18.79
N LEU A 93 8.80 6.63 -18.71
CA LEU A 93 9.24 5.82 -17.58
C LEU A 93 10.41 6.48 -16.88
N VAL A 94 10.27 6.70 -15.57
CA VAL A 94 11.37 7.13 -14.69
C VAL A 94 11.78 5.94 -13.85
N LEU A 95 13.07 5.60 -13.81
CA LEU A 95 13.54 4.44 -13.05
C LEU A 95 14.92 4.66 -12.42
N ILE A 96 15.15 4.00 -11.29
CA ILE A 96 16.49 3.73 -10.75
C ILE A 96 17.08 2.51 -11.43
N ASP A 97 18.37 2.24 -11.24
CA ASP A 97 19.04 1.13 -11.93
C ASP A 97 18.49 -0.25 -11.53
N GLY A 98 18.06 -0.40 -10.30
CA GLY A 98 17.48 -1.63 -9.78
C GLY A 98 17.32 -1.60 -8.26
N TYR A 99 16.84 -2.71 -7.71
CA TYR A 99 16.67 -2.91 -6.28
C TYR A 99 16.87 -4.39 -5.92
N ARG A 100 17.70 -4.64 -4.90
CA ARG A 100 18.14 -6.00 -4.53
C ARG A 100 18.71 -6.73 -5.74
N GLU A 101 18.22 -7.95 -6.03
CA GLU A 101 18.69 -8.77 -7.16
C GLU A 101 18.08 -8.38 -8.51
N VAL A 102 17.16 -7.41 -8.55
CA VAL A 102 16.47 -7.03 -9.78
C VAL A 102 17.12 -5.80 -10.42
N SER A 103 17.65 -5.95 -11.65
CA SER A 103 18.16 -4.86 -12.47
C SER A 103 17.08 -4.36 -13.42
N TYR A 104 16.56 -3.17 -13.15
CA TYR A 104 15.51 -2.54 -13.97
C TYR A 104 16.06 -2.13 -15.34
N VAL A 105 17.30 -1.63 -15.36
CA VAL A 105 17.93 -1.22 -16.61
C VAL A 105 18.17 -2.40 -17.55
N ASP A 106 18.53 -3.57 -17.04
CA ASP A 106 18.70 -4.77 -17.87
C ASP A 106 17.37 -5.30 -18.38
N ILE A 107 16.33 -5.27 -17.55
CA ILE A 107 14.97 -5.61 -17.97
C ILE A 107 14.52 -4.68 -19.10
N MET A 108 14.76 -3.38 -18.98
CA MET A 108 14.37 -2.43 -20.05
C MET A 108 15.17 -2.63 -21.32
N LYS A 109 16.46 -2.98 -21.26
CA LYS A 109 17.27 -3.33 -22.44
C LYS A 109 16.73 -4.57 -23.16
N GLU A 110 16.27 -5.56 -22.40
CA GLU A 110 15.66 -6.77 -22.97
C GLU A 110 14.28 -6.48 -23.58
N LEU A 111 13.44 -5.68 -22.92
CA LEU A 111 12.14 -5.27 -23.45
C LEU A 111 12.25 -4.34 -24.66
N CYS A 112 13.25 -3.49 -24.67
CA CYS A 112 13.50 -2.46 -25.69
C CYS A 112 14.92 -2.56 -26.26
N PRO A 113 15.24 -3.59 -27.07
CA PRO A 113 16.58 -3.69 -27.70
C PRO A 113 16.91 -2.47 -28.57
N GLU A 114 15.89 -1.76 -29.05
CA GLU A 114 16.02 -0.52 -29.82
C GLU A 114 16.75 0.60 -29.07
N LEU A 115 16.83 0.53 -27.73
CA LEU A 115 17.57 1.50 -26.91
C LEU A 115 19.05 1.59 -27.31
N ALA A 116 19.65 0.50 -27.74
CA ALA A 116 21.06 0.46 -28.10
C ALA A 116 21.45 1.47 -29.21
N THR A 117 20.50 1.82 -30.08
CA THR A 117 20.71 2.71 -31.23
C THR A 117 19.81 3.94 -31.24
N SER A 118 18.96 4.11 -30.23
CA SER A 118 18.02 5.24 -30.15
C SER A 118 18.71 6.50 -29.65
N ASP A 119 18.32 7.63 -30.24
CA ASP A 119 18.67 8.96 -29.73
C ASP A 119 17.74 9.29 -28.56
N PRO A 120 18.26 9.49 -27.33
CA PRO A 120 17.43 9.75 -26.15
C PRO A 120 16.64 11.07 -26.24
N GLN A 121 17.03 12.00 -27.11
CA GLN A 121 16.33 13.26 -27.36
C GLN A 121 15.08 13.10 -28.24
N LYS A 122 14.93 11.95 -28.91
CA LYS A 122 13.81 11.65 -29.79
C LYS A 122 12.88 10.61 -29.18
N PRO A 123 11.58 10.63 -29.55
CA PRO A 123 10.66 9.59 -29.08
C PRO A 123 11.11 8.19 -29.46
N LEU A 124 11.20 7.30 -28.47
CA LEU A 124 11.51 5.89 -28.63
C LEU A 124 10.43 5.18 -29.46
N ARG A 125 10.84 4.23 -30.28
CA ARG A 125 9.96 3.33 -31.03
C ARG A 125 10.26 1.88 -30.65
N CYS A 126 9.70 1.44 -29.55
CA CYS A 126 9.85 0.08 -29.05
C CYS A 126 8.70 -0.80 -29.55
N LYS A 127 9.02 -1.94 -30.17
CA LYS A 127 7.99 -2.87 -30.69
C LYS A 127 7.17 -3.51 -29.58
N ARG A 128 7.81 -3.91 -28.48
CA ARG A 128 7.14 -4.54 -27.34
C ARG A 128 6.34 -3.55 -26.50
N LEU A 129 6.76 -2.28 -26.45
CA LEU A 129 6.13 -1.20 -25.68
C LEU A 129 5.75 -0.02 -26.59
N PRO A 130 4.68 -0.15 -27.39
CA PRO A 130 4.39 0.77 -28.50
C PRO A 130 4.00 2.18 -28.05
N PHE A 131 3.59 2.38 -26.79
CA PHE A 131 3.26 3.69 -26.24
C PHE A 131 4.45 4.40 -25.60
N LEU A 132 5.51 3.68 -25.24
CA LEU A 132 6.68 4.23 -24.56
C LEU A 132 7.48 5.15 -25.48
N ARG A 133 7.69 6.40 -25.06
CA ARG A 133 8.40 7.43 -25.82
C ARG A 133 9.72 7.84 -25.21
N HIS A 134 9.82 7.84 -23.87
CA HIS A 134 11.03 8.27 -23.17
C HIS A 134 11.27 7.42 -21.93
N ILE A 135 12.55 7.16 -21.66
CA ILE A 135 13.03 6.55 -20.43
C ILE A 135 14.03 7.51 -19.79
N ILE A 136 13.82 7.79 -18.50
CA ILE A 136 14.69 8.65 -17.69
C ILE A 136 15.31 7.79 -16.58
N THR A 137 16.63 7.71 -16.56
CA THR A 137 17.38 6.99 -15.53
C THR A 137 17.85 7.94 -14.44
N VAL A 138 17.62 7.57 -13.19
CA VAL A 138 17.97 8.40 -12.03
C VAL A 138 19.46 8.27 -11.69
N SER A 139 20.00 7.06 -11.69
CA SER A 139 21.29 6.74 -11.07
C SER A 139 22.45 6.66 -12.08
N SER A 140 22.24 6.09 -13.25
CA SER A 140 23.29 5.88 -14.24
C SER A 140 22.89 6.27 -15.65
N ARG A 141 23.87 6.59 -16.49
CA ARG A 141 23.64 6.83 -17.92
C ARG A 141 23.50 5.50 -18.64
N GLN A 142 22.42 5.35 -19.40
CA GLN A 142 22.14 4.16 -20.20
C GLN A 142 21.90 4.53 -21.68
N PRO A 143 22.27 3.67 -22.64
CA PRO A 143 21.99 3.89 -24.05
C PRO A 143 20.50 4.16 -24.31
N GLY A 144 20.20 5.15 -25.14
CA GLY A 144 18.82 5.50 -25.54
C GLY A 144 17.97 6.12 -24.44
N CYS A 145 18.51 6.31 -23.24
CA CYS A 145 17.82 6.90 -22.09
C CYS A 145 18.38 8.30 -21.77
N LEU A 146 17.51 9.19 -21.30
CA LEU A 146 17.92 10.44 -20.66
C LEU A 146 18.36 10.14 -19.22
N THR A 147 19.40 10.79 -18.73
CA THR A 147 19.64 10.87 -17.29
C THR A 147 18.65 11.86 -16.65
N TRP A 148 18.49 11.78 -15.34
CA TRP A 148 17.69 12.77 -14.61
C TRP A 148 18.17 14.20 -14.88
N GLY A 149 19.49 14.42 -14.88
CA GLY A 149 20.08 15.71 -15.20
C GLY A 149 19.79 16.17 -16.65
N ASP A 150 19.88 15.27 -17.62
CA ASP A 150 19.53 15.57 -19.02
C ASP A 150 18.05 15.96 -19.14
N ALA A 151 17.17 15.27 -18.42
CA ALA A 151 15.74 15.58 -18.39
C ALA A 151 15.49 16.97 -17.78
N LEU A 152 16.13 17.29 -16.64
CA LEU A 152 16.01 18.60 -16.00
C LEU A 152 16.50 19.73 -16.92
N ALA A 153 17.56 19.52 -17.70
CA ALA A 153 18.06 20.51 -18.65
C ALA A 153 17.02 20.88 -19.73
N LEU A 154 16.10 19.96 -20.07
CA LEU A 154 15.01 20.25 -21.00
C LEU A 154 14.02 21.31 -20.47
N ALA A 155 13.97 21.51 -19.17
CA ALA A 155 13.08 22.50 -18.55
C ALA A 155 13.32 23.92 -19.10
N GLU A 156 14.54 24.26 -19.49
CA GLU A 156 14.87 25.58 -20.07
C GLU A 156 14.09 25.90 -21.35
N ARG A 157 13.58 24.89 -22.04
CA ARG A 157 12.80 25.03 -23.27
C ARG A 157 11.34 25.44 -23.02
N VAL A 158 10.87 25.39 -21.78
CA VAL A 158 9.47 25.60 -21.41
C VAL A 158 9.38 26.61 -20.28
N PRO A 159 8.63 27.71 -20.44
CA PRO A 159 8.44 28.67 -19.34
C PRO A 159 7.61 28.05 -18.22
N VAL A 160 7.88 28.45 -16.97
CA VAL A 160 7.17 27.92 -15.79
C VAL A 160 5.67 28.26 -15.81
N GLU A 161 5.31 29.35 -16.43
CA GLU A 161 3.92 29.80 -16.62
C GLU A 161 3.08 28.75 -17.37
N GLU A 162 3.70 27.98 -18.26
CA GLU A 162 3.00 26.89 -18.97
C GLU A 162 2.61 25.76 -18.02
N VAL A 163 3.43 25.46 -17.02
CA VAL A 163 3.09 24.53 -15.94
C VAL A 163 1.87 25.02 -15.17
N TRP A 164 1.90 26.28 -14.77
CA TRP A 164 0.80 26.87 -14.00
C TRP A 164 -0.49 26.98 -14.80
N ARG A 165 -0.38 27.30 -16.10
CA ARG A 165 -1.53 27.31 -17.02
C ARG A 165 -2.19 25.93 -17.11
N ARG A 166 -1.39 24.85 -17.24
CA ARG A 166 -1.92 23.48 -17.28
C ARG A 166 -2.48 23.05 -15.93
N ALA A 167 -1.80 23.38 -14.84
CA ALA A 167 -2.28 23.10 -13.49
C ALA A 167 -3.65 23.70 -13.21
N ALA A 168 -3.92 24.92 -13.71
CA ALA A 168 -5.21 25.59 -13.56
C ALA A 168 -6.36 24.88 -14.31
N GLN A 169 -6.06 24.00 -15.24
CA GLN A 169 -7.05 23.24 -16.02
C GLN A 169 -7.35 21.86 -15.40
N VAL A 170 -6.59 21.45 -14.39
CA VAL A 170 -6.78 20.15 -13.73
C VAL A 170 -8.05 20.19 -12.87
N HIS A 171 -8.91 19.20 -13.07
CA HIS A 171 -10.14 19.05 -12.29
C HIS A 171 -9.95 18.04 -11.15
N PRO A 172 -10.55 18.24 -9.97
CA PRO A 172 -10.45 17.29 -8.85
C PRO A 172 -10.85 15.85 -9.18
N ASP A 173 -11.74 15.65 -10.13
CA ASP A 173 -12.22 14.33 -10.57
C ASP A 173 -11.41 13.73 -11.74
N ASP A 174 -10.35 14.39 -12.16
CA ASP A 174 -9.40 13.82 -13.12
C ASP A 174 -8.62 12.69 -12.45
N VAL A 175 -8.35 11.62 -13.20
CA VAL A 175 -7.46 10.54 -12.76
C VAL A 175 -6.05 11.09 -12.66
N CYS A 176 -5.41 10.91 -11.51
CA CYS A 176 -4.04 11.36 -11.28
C CYS A 176 -3.08 10.23 -10.95
N ASN A 177 -3.60 9.07 -10.57
CA ASN A 177 -2.78 7.91 -10.22
C ASN A 177 -3.42 6.62 -10.69
N MET A 178 -2.58 5.70 -11.09
CA MET A 178 -2.97 4.32 -11.41
C MET A 178 -2.08 3.36 -10.61
N GLN A 179 -2.70 2.57 -9.74
CA GLN A 179 -2.02 1.55 -8.97
C GLN A 179 -2.48 0.16 -9.40
N TYR A 180 -1.51 -0.74 -9.57
CA TYR A 180 -1.79 -2.10 -9.97
C TYR A 180 -1.92 -2.99 -8.74
N THR A 181 -3.10 -3.60 -8.59
CA THR A 181 -3.37 -4.56 -7.53
C THR A 181 -3.14 -5.97 -8.04
N SER A 182 -2.43 -6.77 -7.24
CA SER A 182 -2.36 -8.22 -7.46
C SER A 182 -3.73 -8.83 -7.12
N GLY A 183 -4.51 -9.13 -8.14
CA GLY A 183 -5.70 -9.97 -7.97
C GLY A 183 -5.29 -11.38 -7.53
N THR A 184 -6.19 -12.09 -6.87
CA THR A 184 -5.98 -13.49 -6.51
C THR A 184 -6.27 -14.45 -7.68
N THR A 185 -6.86 -13.90 -8.74
CA THR A 185 -7.16 -14.61 -9.98
C THR A 185 -6.86 -13.67 -11.15
N GLY A 186 -5.83 -13.98 -11.95
CA GLY A 186 -5.51 -13.26 -13.17
C GLY A 186 -4.46 -12.16 -13.04
N PHE A 187 -4.32 -11.36 -14.08
CA PHE A 187 -3.36 -10.27 -14.16
C PHE A 187 -3.74 -9.08 -13.26
N PRO A 188 -2.75 -8.31 -12.77
CA PRO A 188 -3.02 -7.11 -11.98
C PRO A 188 -3.92 -6.11 -12.71
N LYS A 189 -4.79 -5.44 -11.96
CA LYS A 189 -5.72 -4.43 -12.49
C LYS A 189 -5.22 -3.04 -12.13
N GLY A 190 -5.29 -2.12 -13.08
CA GLY A 190 -4.93 -0.71 -12.88
C GLY A 190 -6.07 0.07 -12.22
N VAL A 191 -5.96 0.30 -10.93
CA VAL A 191 -6.92 1.08 -10.14
C VAL A 191 -6.73 2.56 -10.44
N MET A 192 -7.75 3.22 -10.99
CA MET A 192 -7.73 4.65 -11.31
C MET A 192 -8.19 5.49 -10.12
N LEU A 193 -7.26 6.27 -9.55
CA LEU A 193 -7.53 7.20 -8.46
C LEU A 193 -7.50 8.65 -8.93
N THR A 194 -8.46 9.45 -8.48
CA THR A 194 -8.57 10.86 -8.80
C THR A 194 -7.85 11.74 -7.78
N HIS A 195 -7.63 13.01 -8.11
CA HIS A 195 -7.13 13.99 -7.14
C HIS A 195 -8.04 14.06 -5.91
N ARG A 196 -9.35 14.07 -6.11
CA ARG A 196 -10.36 14.07 -5.03
C ARG A 196 -10.19 12.86 -4.10
N ASN A 197 -10.00 11.66 -4.66
CA ASN A 197 -9.77 10.46 -3.86
C ASN A 197 -8.54 10.63 -2.94
N ILE A 198 -7.41 10.95 -3.52
CA ILE A 198 -6.10 10.94 -2.85
C ILE A 198 -6.01 12.07 -1.83
N VAL A 199 -6.32 13.29 -2.23
CA VAL A 199 -6.14 14.49 -1.37
C VAL A 199 -7.08 14.45 -0.18
N ASN A 200 -8.36 14.14 -0.39
CA ASN A 200 -9.32 14.08 0.72
C ASN A 200 -9.04 12.91 1.66
N ASN A 201 -8.64 11.74 1.12
CA ASN A 201 -8.29 10.61 1.98
C ASN A 201 -7.05 10.94 2.82
N GLY A 202 -6.00 11.48 2.21
CA GLY A 202 -4.82 11.93 2.95
C GLY A 202 -5.16 12.97 4.02
N LYS A 203 -6.01 13.96 3.69
CA LYS A 203 -6.46 14.97 4.65
C LYS A 203 -7.21 14.36 5.84
N CYS A 204 -8.18 13.48 5.60
CA CYS A 204 -8.94 12.82 6.66
C CYS A 204 -8.07 11.92 7.53
N ILE A 205 -7.10 11.22 6.95
CA ILE A 205 -6.12 10.40 7.68
C ILE A 205 -5.26 11.28 8.60
N GLY A 206 -4.72 12.37 8.07
CA GLY A 206 -3.92 13.30 8.86
C GLY A 206 -4.71 13.98 9.98
N ASP A 207 -5.96 14.35 9.71
CA ASP A 207 -6.88 14.88 10.74
C ASP A 207 -7.12 13.84 11.87
N ARG A 208 -7.35 12.58 11.52
CA ARG A 208 -7.58 11.50 12.49
C ARG A 208 -6.33 11.18 13.32
N MET A 209 -5.15 11.47 12.81
CA MET A 209 -3.86 11.34 13.51
C MET A 209 -3.48 12.59 14.28
N ASP A 210 -4.28 13.65 14.24
CA ASP A 210 -3.96 14.97 14.81
C ASP A 210 -2.62 15.52 14.29
N LEU A 211 -2.32 15.31 12.99
CA LEU A 211 -1.08 15.83 12.39
C LEU A 211 -1.10 17.35 12.30
N SER A 212 0.07 17.93 12.51
CA SER A 212 0.29 19.37 12.37
C SER A 212 1.69 19.69 11.85
N SER A 213 1.97 20.97 11.58
CA SER A 213 3.27 21.41 11.06
C SER A 213 4.45 21.22 12.03
N VAL A 214 4.21 20.88 13.29
CA VAL A 214 5.26 20.53 14.25
C VAL A 214 5.69 19.07 14.15
N ASP A 215 4.89 18.23 13.47
CA ASP A 215 5.21 16.83 13.30
C ASP A 215 6.33 16.58 12.28
N ARG A 216 7.04 15.50 12.51
CA ARG A 216 8.10 14.99 11.64
C ARG A 216 7.83 13.52 11.39
N MET A 217 7.56 13.18 10.13
CA MET A 217 7.18 11.82 9.73
C MET A 217 8.33 11.13 9.03
N MET A 218 8.77 10.01 9.58
CA MET A 218 9.63 9.07 8.86
C MET A 218 8.75 8.25 7.90
N ILE A 219 9.16 8.13 6.64
CA ILE A 219 8.49 7.27 5.66
C ILE A 219 9.39 6.10 5.32
N GLN A 220 9.00 4.92 5.78
CA GLN A 220 9.70 3.65 5.52
C GLN A 220 8.87 2.65 4.71
N VAL A 221 7.57 2.92 4.54
CA VAL A 221 6.68 2.13 3.70
C VAL A 221 6.82 2.52 2.23
N PRO A 222 6.63 1.57 1.27
CA PRO A 222 6.84 1.85 -0.14
C PRO A 222 5.87 2.89 -0.71
N MET A 223 6.39 3.84 -1.47
CA MET A 223 5.61 4.88 -2.14
C MET A 223 4.81 4.37 -3.33
N PHE A 224 5.19 3.24 -3.93
CA PHE A 224 4.41 2.64 -5.01
C PHE A 224 3.06 2.07 -4.56
N HIS A 225 2.82 2.02 -3.24
CA HIS A 225 1.59 1.56 -2.62
C HIS A 225 0.88 2.73 -1.92
N CYS A 226 -0.46 2.68 -1.83
CA CYS A 226 -1.26 3.71 -1.14
C CYS A 226 -0.82 3.96 0.30
N PHE A 227 -0.26 2.95 0.98
CA PHE A 227 0.24 3.12 2.34
C PHE A 227 1.32 4.21 2.45
N GLY A 228 2.27 4.23 1.51
CA GLY A 228 3.27 5.29 1.44
C GLY A 228 2.73 6.56 0.78
N MET A 229 2.07 6.42 -0.37
CA MET A 229 1.66 7.55 -1.19
C MET A 229 0.54 8.39 -0.56
N VAL A 230 -0.49 7.77 -0.02
CA VAL A 230 -1.64 8.49 0.54
C VAL A 230 -1.57 8.60 2.05
N LEU A 231 -1.43 7.47 2.76
CA LEU A 231 -1.48 7.46 4.22
C LEU A 231 -0.25 8.13 4.87
N ALA A 232 0.89 8.18 4.17
CA ALA A 232 2.08 8.87 4.65
C ALA A 232 2.27 10.22 3.93
N MET A 233 2.69 10.22 2.66
CA MET A 233 3.06 11.44 1.93
C MET A 233 1.91 12.47 1.88
N THR A 234 0.75 12.07 1.37
CA THR A 234 -0.35 13.03 1.19
C THR A 234 -0.93 13.49 2.53
N ALA A 235 -1.09 12.58 3.50
CA ALA A 235 -1.52 12.94 4.84
C ALA A 235 -0.58 13.95 5.51
N ALA A 236 0.74 13.74 5.39
CA ALA A 236 1.73 14.66 5.92
C ALA A 236 1.73 16.01 5.20
N MET A 237 1.73 16.02 3.88
CA MET A 237 1.80 17.27 3.10
C MET A 237 0.57 18.15 3.25
N THR A 238 -0.62 17.56 3.43
CA THR A 238 -1.85 18.33 3.71
C THR A 238 -1.82 19.06 5.07
N HIS A 239 -0.89 18.70 5.96
CA HIS A 239 -0.76 19.25 7.31
C HIS A 239 0.56 20.02 7.53
N GLY A 240 1.39 20.19 6.47
CA GLY A 240 2.66 20.90 6.59
C GLY A 240 3.73 20.14 7.39
N VAL A 241 3.62 18.84 7.48
CA VAL A 241 4.57 17.96 8.19
C VAL A 241 5.91 17.90 7.45
N THR A 242 7.01 17.81 8.16
CA THR A 242 8.33 17.51 7.60
C THR A 242 8.46 16.01 7.36
N LEU A 243 8.82 15.61 6.14
CA LEU A 243 9.01 14.22 5.74
C LEU A 243 10.49 13.83 5.81
N SER A 244 10.77 12.68 6.44
CA SER A 244 12.09 12.06 6.48
C SER A 244 12.00 10.66 5.86
N PRO A 245 12.03 10.54 4.52
CA PRO A 245 11.93 9.26 3.86
C PRO A 245 13.20 8.44 3.97
N LEU A 246 13.02 7.12 4.06
CA LEU A 246 14.07 6.14 3.82
C LEU A 246 13.84 5.54 2.42
N PRO A 247 14.90 5.32 1.63
CA PRO A 247 14.76 4.73 0.29
C PRO A 247 14.02 3.40 0.32
N TYR A 248 14.25 2.61 1.36
CA TYR A 248 13.56 1.35 1.67
C TYR A 248 13.68 1.06 3.17
N PHE A 249 12.82 0.17 3.68
CA PHE A 249 12.90 -0.21 5.09
C PHE A 249 14.13 -1.06 5.39
N SER A 250 14.87 -0.63 6.41
CA SER A 250 15.86 -1.44 7.12
C SER A 250 15.91 -0.94 8.58
N PRO A 251 15.97 -1.83 9.58
CA PRO A 251 15.87 -1.43 10.99
C PRO A 251 16.94 -0.41 11.41
N LYS A 252 18.19 -0.62 11.03
CA LYS A 252 19.31 0.25 11.45
C LYS A 252 19.17 1.69 10.94
N PRO A 253 18.94 1.97 9.63
CA PRO A 253 18.66 3.33 9.16
C PRO A 253 17.39 3.93 9.73
N ALA A 254 16.35 3.12 9.98
CA ALA A 254 15.11 3.58 10.60
C ALA A 254 15.35 4.11 12.03
N LEU A 255 16.05 3.35 12.86
CA LEU A 255 16.41 3.76 14.22
C LEU A 255 17.29 5.02 14.23
N ALA A 256 18.27 5.10 13.30
CA ALA A 256 19.10 6.29 13.14
C ALA A 256 18.27 7.53 12.75
N CYS A 257 17.31 7.38 11.82
CA CYS A 257 16.42 8.46 11.41
C CYS A 257 15.54 8.95 12.57
N VAL A 258 14.94 8.03 13.34
CA VAL A 258 14.13 8.38 14.52
C VAL A 258 14.90 9.28 15.46
N LYS A 259 16.14 8.93 15.78
CA LYS A 259 17.01 9.69 16.67
C LYS A 259 17.43 11.04 16.06
N GLN A 260 18.00 11.03 14.86
CA GLN A 260 18.59 12.22 14.24
C GLN A 260 17.55 13.29 13.92
N GLU A 261 16.41 12.89 13.38
CA GLU A 261 15.35 13.80 12.96
C GLU A 261 14.29 14.03 14.05
N ARG A 262 14.44 13.41 15.23
CA ARG A 262 13.48 13.53 16.34
C ARG A 262 12.06 13.25 15.85
N ILE A 263 11.87 12.10 15.23
CA ILE A 263 10.64 11.71 14.56
C ILE A 263 9.47 11.65 15.54
N THR A 264 8.33 12.19 15.15
CA THR A 264 7.10 12.20 15.96
C THR A 264 6.08 11.15 15.49
N CYS A 265 6.18 10.69 14.25
CA CYS A 265 5.28 9.71 13.69
C CYS A 265 5.91 8.89 12.56
N PHE A 266 5.49 7.65 12.41
CA PHE A 266 5.80 6.81 11.25
C PHE A 266 4.77 5.68 11.10
N HIS A 267 4.70 5.14 9.88
CA HIS A 267 3.84 4.01 9.55
C HIS A 267 4.65 2.74 9.34
N GLY A 268 4.02 1.61 9.58
CA GLY A 268 4.62 0.31 9.30
C GLY A 268 3.60 -0.83 9.31
N VAL A 269 4.03 -1.95 8.77
CA VAL A 269 3.40 -3.25 9.00
C VAL A 269 3.95 -3.85 10.30
N PRO A 270 3.24 -4.75 10.98
CA PRO A 270 3.70 -5.30 12.27
C PRO A 270 5.13 -5.84 12.25
N THR A 271 5.55 -6.49 11.16
CA THR A 271 6.91 -7.03 11.02
C THR A 271 8.00 -5.95 11.03
N MET A 272 7.70 -4.73 10.56
CA MET A 272 8.65 -3.60 10.63
C MET A 272 8.84 -3.14 12.07
N PHE A 273 7.77 -3.02 12.83
CA PHE A 273 7.83 -2.68 14.25
C PHE A 273 8.62 -3.74 15.05
N ILE A 274 8.35 -5.01 14.82
CA ILE A 274 9.08 -6.11 15.45
C ILE A 274 10.57 -6.03 15.12
N ALA A 275 10.93 -5.86 13.84
CA ALA A 275 12.31 -5.78 13.41
C ALA A 275 13.07 -4.60 14.04
N MET A 276 12.39 -3.46 14.27
CA MET A 276 12.98 -2.32 14.97
C MET A 276 13.14 -2.58 16.47
N LEU A 277 12.12 -3.16 17.14
CA LEU A 277 12.14 -3.47 18.56
C LEU A 277 13.23 -4.49 18.92
N GLU A 278 13.45 -5.49 18.07
CA GLU A 278 14.42 -6.57 18.28
C GLU A 278 15.85 -6.21 17.85
N HIS A 279 16.04 -5.05 17.19
CA HIS A 279 17.36 -4.68 16.69
C HIS A 279 18.30 -4.28 17.85
N PRO A 280 19.59 -4.71 17.82
CA PRO A 280 20.55 -4.40 18.90
C PRO A 280 20.74 -2.91 19.18
N ASP A 281 20.54 -2.05 18.19
CA ASP A 281 20.67 -0.60 18.30
C ASP A 281 19.38 0.08 18.82
N PHE A 282 18.32 -0.67 19.11
CA PHE A 282 17.08 -0.11 19.64
C PHE A 282 17.33 0.51 21.02
N ARG A 283 16.89 1.77 21.18
CA ARG A 283 16.91 2.49 22.47
C ARG A 283 15.58 3.22 22.62
N SER A 284 14.84 2.93 23.69
CA SER A 284 13.53 3.54 23.97
C SER A 284 13.63 5.07 24.08
N GLU A 285 14.73 5.57 24.68
CA GLU A 285 14.98 7.01 24.82
C GLU A 285 15.11 7.77 23.49
N ASP A 286 15.49 7.12 22.41
CA ASP A 286 15.57 7.74 21.08
C ASP A 286 14.16 8.07 20.51
N PHE A 287 13.12 7.48 21.09
CA PHE A 287 11.71 7.68 20.73
C PHE A 287 11.01 8.74 21.61
N ALA A 288 11.75 9.58 22.31
CA ALA A 288 11.19 10.58 23.24
C ALA A 288 10.22 11.58 22.58
N PHE A 289 10.31 11.81 21.28
CA PHE A 289 9.43 12.71 20.53
C PHE A 289 8.29 11.99 19.81
N MET A 290 8.30 10.65 19.82
CA MET A 290 7.32 9.83 19.12
C MET A 290 5.94 9.92 19.79
N ARG A 291 4.87 9.94 18.99
CA ARG A 291 3.51 9.92 19.52
C ARG A 291 2.56 9.05 18.71
N THR A 292 2.61 9.09 17.38
CA THR A 292 1.59 8.47 16.51
C THR A 292 2.18 7.79 15.29
N GLY A 293 1.33 7.15 14.54
CA GLY A 293 1.60 6.45 13.29
C GLY A 293 0.45 5.54 12.95
N ILE A 294 0.60 4.78 11.87
CA ILE A 294 -0.35 3.76 11.44
C ILE A 294 0.34 2.41 11.44
N MET A 295 -0.24 1.44 12.14
CA MET A 295 0.08 0.03 12.00
C MET A 295 -1.04 -0.62 11.18
N ALA A 296 -0.71 -1.15 10.01
CA ALA A 296 -1.69 -1.73 9.08
C ALA A 296 -1.05 -2.77 8.16
N GLY A 297 -1.83 -3.31 7.23
CA GLY A 297 -1.38 -4.28 6.22
C GLY A 297 -1.54 -5.74 6.64
N SER A 298 -1.69 -6.01 7.92
CA SER A 298 -2.02 -7.32 8.49
C SER A 298 -2.65 -7.14 9.88
N PRO A 299 -3.22 -8.19 10.51
CA PRO A 299 -3.66 -8.12 11.90
C PRO A 299 -2.53 -7.64 12.82
N CYS A 300 -2.87 -6.76 13.76
CA CYS A 300 -1.91 -6.18 14.69
C CYS A 300 -1.91 -6.98 16.01
N PRO A 301 -0.89 -7.82 16.30
CA PRO A 301 -0.87 -8.62 17.51
C PRO A 301 -0.82 -7.73 18.76
N GLU A 302 -1.64 -8.04 19.76
CA GLU A 302 -1.69 -7.27 21.00
C GLU A 302 -0.33 -7.12 21.70
N PRO A 303 0.52 -8.16 21.81
CA PRO A 303 1.85 -8.02 22.41
C PRO A 303 2.73 -7.00 21.70
N VAL A 304 2.70 -6.98 20.36
CA VAL A 304 3.45 -6.00 19.56
C VAL A 304 2.89 -4.60 19.79
N MET A 305 1.58 -4.44 19.84
CA MET A 305 0.93 -3.16 20.13
C MET A 305 1.36 -2.62 21.51
N ARG A 306 1.38 -3.47 22.55
CA ARG A 306 1.84 -3.09 23.88
C ARG A 306 3.30 -2.63 23.85
N ASP A 307 4.18 -3.37 23.21
CA ASP A 307 5.59 -2.99 23.09
C ASP A 307 5.77 -1.66 22.34
N VAL A 308 4.99 -1.41 21.31
CA VAL A 308 5.01 -0.15 20.55
C VAL A 308 4.55 1.03 21.42
N LEU A 309 3.48 0.85 22.19
CA LEU A 309 2.99 1.86 23.14
C LEU A 309 4.02 2.18 24.25
N GLU A 310 4.60 1.14 24.84
CA GLU A 310 5.47 1.26 26.02
C GLU A 310 6.91 1.63 25.66
N LYS A 311 7.50 0.95 24.65
CA LYS A 311 8.93 1.08 24.31
C LYS A 311 9.20 2.12 23.22
N MET A 312 8.28 2.31 22.28
CA MET A 312 8.38 3.33 21.22
C MET A 312 7.58 4.59 21.54
N HIS A 313 6.90 4.64 22.67
CA HIS A 313 6.11 5.81 23.12
C HIS A 313 5.00 6.26 22.14
N MET A 314 4.55 5.37 21.26
CA MET A 314 3.50 5.65 20.26
C MET A 314 2.11 5.51 20.88
N THR A 315 1.83 6.30 21.91
CA THR A 315 0.57 6.21 22.67
C THR A 315 -0.67 6.56 21.85
N GLU A 316 -0.50 7.31 20.78
CA GLU A 316 -1.56 7.75 19.87
C GLU A 316 -1.55 6.97 18.54
N ILE A 317 -0.98 5.76 18.51
CA ILE A 317 -0.93 4.92 17.29
C ILE A 317 -2.34 4.57 16.81
N THR A 318 -2.52 4.52 15.50
CA THR A 318 -3.82 4.28 14.85
C THR A 318 -3.78 3.05 13.96
N ILE A 319 -4.96 2.51 13.71
CA ILE A 319 -5.21 1.38 12.81
C ILE A 319 -6.09 1.88 11.67
N VAL A 320 -5.76 1.50 10.44
CA VAL A 320 -6.53 1.85 9.23
C VAL A 320 -6.91 0.58 8.49
N TYR A 321 -8.14 0.54 8.01
CA TYR A 321 -8.60 -0.46 7.06
C TYR A 321 -9.04 0.19 5.76
N GLY A 322 -8.73 -0.47 4.68
CA GLY A 322 -9.12 -0.10 3.33
C GLY A 322 -8.43 -0.96 2.28
N GLN A 323 -8.55 -0.54 1.05
CA GLN A 323 -7.91 -1.19 -0.10
C GLN A 323 -7.61 -0.15 -1.17
N THR A 324 -6.78 -0.49 -2.14
CA THR A 324 -6.36 0.44 -3.21
C THR A 324 -7.56 1.06 -3.92
N GLU A 325 -8.61 0.29 -4.16
CA GLU A 325 -9.87 0.71 -4.77
C GLU A 325 -10.66 1.77 -3.95
N ALA A 326 -10.24 1.99 -2.71
CA ALA A 326 -10.83 2.97 -1.78
C ALA A 326 -9.86 4.10 -1.36
N ALA A 327 -8.72 4.26 -2.02
CA ALA A 327 -7.74 5.35 -1.97
C ALA A 327 -6.87 5.60 -0.71
N PRO A 328 -6.51 4.72 0.22
CA PRO A 328 -7.10 3.43 0.46
C PRO A 328 -8.08 3.39 1.64
N GLY A 329 -8.11 4.42 2.53
CA GLY A 329 -8.74 4.36 3.85
C GLY A 329 -10.26 4.45 3.80
N CYS A 330 -10.93 3.46 4.42
CA CYS A 330 -12.36 3.49 4.68
C CYS A 330 -12.65 3.77 6.16
N THR A 331 -11.95 3.05 7.06
CA THR A 331 -12.11 3.19 8.50
C THR A 331 -10.78 3.43 9.18
N MET A 332 -10.81 4.04 10.34
CA MET A 332 -9.62 4.32 11.13
C MET A 332 -9.97 4.43 12.61
N SER A 333 -9.11 3.92 13.48
CA SER A 333 -9.19 4.20 14.92
C SER A 333 -8.79 5.64 15.23
N SER A 334 -9.15 6.12 16.40
CA SER A 334 -8.76 7.46 16.89
C SER A 334 -7.49 7.38 17.76
N THR A 335 -6.83 8.52 17.93
CA THR A 335 -5.60 8.63 18.74
C THR A 335 -5.81 8.33 20.23
N ASP A 336 -7.04 8.47 20.71
CA ASP A 336 -7.47 8.23 22.10
C ASP A 336 -8.21 6.90 22.32
N ASP A 337 -8.36 6.06 21.28
CA ASP A 337 -8.98 4.75 21.43
C ASP A 337 -8.17 3.83 22.36
N SER A 338 -8.87 2.97 23.09
CA SER A 338 -8.23 1.97 23.95
C SER A 338 -7.43 0.93 23.16
N ILE A 339 -6.52 0.23 23.82
CA ILE A 339 -5.76 -0.85 23.19
C ILE A 339 -6.68 -1.94 22.64
N GLU A 340 -7.76 -2.27 23.37
CA GLU A 340 -8.74 -3.26 22.95
C GLU A 340 -9.39 -2.89 21.62
N VAL A 341 -9.77 -1.63 21.43
CA VAL A 341 -10.32 -1.14 20.16
C VAL A 341 -9.29 -1.25 19.04
N ARG A 342 -8.04 -0.86 19.31
CA ARG A 342 -6.95 -0.87 18.31
C ARG A 342 -6.58 -2.28 17.84
N VAL A 343 -6.58 -3.28 18.74
CA VAL A 343 -6.19 -4.66 18.40
C VAL A 343 -7.35 -5.52 17.91
N SER A 344 -8.59 -5.20 18.28
CA SER A 344 -9.77 -6.00 17.95
C SER A 344 -10.62 -5.41 16.84
N THR A 345 -10.42 -4.15 16.45
CA THR A 345 -11.20 -3.46 15.42
C THR A 345 -10.30 -2.71 14.43
N VAL A 346 -10.90 -2.25 13.36
CA VAL A 346 -10.26 -1.32 12.40
C VAL A 346 -10.85 0.09 12.50
N GLY A 347 -11.42 0.41 13.64
CA GLY A 347 -11.99 1.72 13.93
C GLY A 347 -13.33 1.98 13.25
N ARG A 348 -13.65 3.25 13.11
CA ARG A 348 -14.90 3.78 12.55
C ARG A 348 -14.69 4.38 11.18
N ALA A 349 -15.78 4.53 10.41
CA ALA A 349 -15.75 5.20 9.11
C ALA A 349 -15.04 6.57 9.21
N LEU A 350 -14.23 6.88 8.21
CA LEU A 350 -13.67 8.22 8.03
C LEU A 350 -14.81 9.21 7.66
N PRO A 351 -14.65 10.51 7.95
CA PRO A 351 -15.63 11.52 7.55
C PRO A 351 -15.96 11.46 6.06
N GLU A 352 -17.21 11.71 5.71
CA GLU A 352 -17.74 11.73 4.33
C GLU A 352 -17.60 10.37 3.59
N ILE A 353 -17.37 9.27 4.33
CA ILE A 353 -17.39 7.91 3.81
C ILE A 353 -18.49 7.13 4.51
N GLU A 354 -19.39 6.58 3.73
CA GLU A 354 -20.40 5.65 4.22
C GLU A 354 -19.85 4.23 4.20
N CYS A 355 -19.95 3.54 5.33
CA CYS A 355 -19.57 2.14 5.48
C CYS A 355 -20.73 1.35 6.05
N LYS A 356 -20.95 0.14 5.53
CA LYS A 356 -21.92 -0.81 6.09
C LYS A 356 -21.48 -2.25 5.83
N VAL A 357 -22.14 -3.15 6.50
CA VAL A 357 -21.96 -4.60 6.32
C VAL A 357 -23.24 -5.16 5.74
N VAL A 358 -23.16 -5.87 4.62
CA VAL A 358 -24.30 -6.42 3.90
C VAL A 358 -24.22 -7.93 3.77
N ASP A 359 -25.37 -8.57 3.70
CA ASP A 359 -25.46 -9.97 3.31
C ASP A 359 -24.95 -10.14 1.87
N PRO A 360 -23.97 -11.04 1.61
CA PRO A 360 -23.38 -11.18 0.28
C PRO A 360 -24.35 -11.66 -0.82
N GLU A 361 -25.47 -12.28 -0.44
CA GLU A 361 -26.46 -12.83 -1.39
C GLU A 361 -27.58 -11.83 -1.65
N THR A 362 -28.11 -11.20 -0.60
CA THR A 362 -29.28 -10.30 -0.71
C THR A 362 -28.91 -8.83 -0.84
N TRP A 363 -27.65 -8.46 -0.45
CA TRP A 363 -27.14 -7.09 -0.37
C TRP A 363 -27.89 -6.19 0.61
N GLU A 364 -28.69 -6.78 1.49
CA GLU A 364 -29.33 -6.08 2.59
C GLU A 364 -28.36 -5.87 3.74
N GLU A 365 -28.48 -4.72 4.43
CA GLU A 365 -27.65 -4.43 5.59
C GLU A 365 -27.97 -5.40 6.74
N VAL A 366 -26.92 -5.95 7.34
CA VAL A 366 -27.07 -6.88 8.48
C VAL A 366 -26.97 -6.14 9.82
N PRO A 367 -27.60 -6.67 10.89
CA PRO A 367 -27.49 -6.09 12.24
C PRO A 367 -26.06 -6.08 12.78
N ASP A 368 -25.80 -5.23 13.79
CA ASP A 368 -24.55 -5.22 14.52
C ASP A 368 -24.21 -6.61 15.08
N GLY A 369 -22.92 -6.97 15.00
CA GLY A 369 -22.43 -8.29 15.42
C GLY A 369 -22.61 -9.40 14.40
N VAL A 370 -23.34 -9.19 13.32
CA VAL A 370 -23.54 -10.18 12.24
C VAL A 370 -22.48 -9.98 11.15
N ASN A 371 -21.85 -11.08 10.72
CA ASN A 371 -20.89 -11.05 9.62
C ASN A 371 -21.59 -10.85 8.26
N GLY A 372 -20.95 -10.08 7.42
CA GLY A 372 -21.33 -9.86 6.03
C GLY A 372 -20.19 -9.23 5.25
N GLU A 373 -20.44 -8.86 4.01
CA GLU A 373 -19.46 -8.14 3.19
C GLU A 373 -19.38 -6.68 3.62
N PHE A 374 -18.16 -6.19 3.82
CA PHE A 374 -17.90 -4.77 4.02
C PHE A 374 -18.03 -4.02 2.70
N VAL A 375 -18.86 -3.01 2.66
CA VAL A 375 -19.04 -2.12 1.50
C VAL A 375 -18.87 -0.68 1.89
N ALA A 376 -18.31 0.13 0.99
CA ALA A 376 -18.06 1.54 1.22
C ALA A 376 -18.48 2.40 0.04
N ARG A 377 -18.93 3.64 0.35
CA ARG A 377 -19.30 4.64 -0.63
C ARG A 377 -18.83 6.02 -0.17
N GLY A 378 -18.26 6.80 -1.07
CA GLY A 378 -17.83 8.15 -0.75
C GLY A 378 -16.79 8.69 -1.74
N TYR A 379 -16.20 9.81 -1.39
CA TYR A 379 -15.18 10.49 -2.20
C TYR A 379 -13.93 9.62 -2.47
N ASN A 380 -13.70 8.61 -1.64
CA ASN A 380 -12.51 7.75 -1.68
C ASN A 380 -12.59 6.62 -2.71
N ILE A 381 -13.78 6.33 -3.24
CA ILE A 381 -13.94 5.20 -4.16
C ILE A 381 -13.33 5.52 -5.53
N MET A 382 -12.53 4.59 -6.05
CA MET A 382 -11.86 4.68 -7.34
C MET A 382 -12.82 5.02 -8.47
N LYS A 383 -12.31 5.60 -9.55
CA LYS A 383 -13.08 5.81 -10.77
C LYS A 383 -13.41 4.50 -11.50
N GLY A 384 -12.57 3.48 -11.32
CA GLY A 384 -12.70 2.17 -11.92
C GLY A 384 -11.35 1.53 -12.20
N TYR A 385 -11.38 0.38 -12.87
CA TYR A 385 -10.19 -0.30 -13.39
C TYR A 385 -9.94 0.12 -14.83
N TYR A 386 -8.71 0.53 -15.13
CA TYR A 386 -8.32 1.01 -16.45
C TYR A 386 -8.51 -0.06 -17.54
N LYS A 387 -9.28 0.28 -18.58
CA LYS A 387 -9.65 -0.62 -19.69
C LYS A 387 -10.37 -1.90 -19.28
N MET A 388 -10.97 -1.93 -18.10
CA MET A 388 -11.67 -3.10 -17.57
C MET A 388 -13.08 -2.74 -17.07
N PRO A 389 -14.01 -2.37 -17.96
CA PRO A 389 -15.36 -1.92 -17.57
C PRO A 389 -16.18 -3.00 -16.87
N GLU A 390 -16.05 -4.28 -17.26
CA GLU A 390 -16.77 -5.38 -16.63
C GLU A 390 -16.29 -5.62 -15.20
N ALA A 391 -14.97 -5.61 -14.97
CA ALA A 391 -14.40 -5.72 -13.62
C ALA A 391 -14.79 -4.53 -12.75
N THR A 392 -14.88 -3.33 -13.32
CA THR A 392 -15.36 -2.13 -12.63
C THR A 392 -16.82 -2.27 -12.21
N ALA A 393 -17.70 -2.73 -13.11
CA ALA A 393 -19.12 -2.95 -12.82
C ALA A 393 -19.35 -4.05 -11.79
N ALA A 394 -18.46 -5.04 -11.71
CA ALA A 394 -18.49 -6.09 -10.69
C ALA A 394 -18.04 -5.58 -9.31
N ALA A 395 -17.15 -4.57 -9.26
CA ALA A 395 -16.61 -4.04 -8.02
C ALA A 395 -17.46 -2.89 -7.43
N ILE A 396 -18.05 -2.05 -8.28
CA ILE A 396 -18.84 -0.88 -7.87
C ILE A 396 -20.25 -1.05 -8.43
N ASP A 397 -21.23 -1.12 -7.53
CA ASP A 397 -22.62 -1.29 -7.92
C ASP A 397 -23.25 0.02 -8.48
N LYS A 398 -24.50 -0.08 -8.97
CA LYS A 398 -25.24 1.04 -9.57
C LYS A 398 -25.47 2.22 -8.61
N ASP A 399 -25.43 1.97 -7.30
CA ASP A 399 -25.66 2.97 -6.25
C ASP A 399 -24.33 3.55 -5.73
N GLY A 400 -23.20 3.16 -6.32
CA GLY A 400 -21.86 3.67 -6.00
C GLY A 400 -21.17 2.97 -4.83
N TRP A 401 -21.69 1.84 -4.36
CA TRP A 401 -21.05 1.05 -3.32
C TRP A 401 -19.94 0.20 -3.88
N LEU A 402 -18.75 0.33 -3.30
CA LEU A 402 -17.63 -0.57 -3.54
C LEU A 402 -17.83 -1.85 -2.72
N HIS A 403 -17.90 -2.96 -3.41
CA HIS A 403 -17.87 -4.31 -2.83
C HIS A 403 -16.44 -4.73 -2.61
N THR A 404 -16.02 -4.75 -1.33
CA THR A 404 -14.60 -4.96 -1.00
C THR A 404 -14.16 -6.41 -1.12
N GLY A 405 -15.09 -7.36 -1.08
CA GLY A 405 -14.80 -8.78 -0.95
C GLY A 405 -14.23 -9.17 0.41
N ASP A 406 -14.20 -8.24 1.37
CA ASP A 406 -13.80 -8.50 2.74
C ASP A 406 -15.03 -8.69 3.63
N LEU A 407 -14.94 -9.69 4.52
CA LEU A 407 -15.97 -9.96 5.52
C LEU A 407 -15.70 -9.13 6.77
N ALA A 408 -16.76 -8.59 7.32
CA ALA A 408 -16.70 -7.78 8.52
C ALA A 408 -17.97 -7.93 9.36
N CYS A 409 -17.90 -7.48 10.61
CA CYS A 409 -19.07 -7.16 11.42
C CYS A 409 -18.88 -5.77 12.05
N ARG A 410 -19.99 -5.10 12.34
CA ARG A 410 -20.00 -3.82 13.04
C ARG A 410 -20.29 -4.05 14.52
N THR A 411 -19.55 -3.37 15.40
CA THR A 411 -19.82 -3.42 16.84
C THR A 411 -20.92 -2.42 17.21
N PRO A 412 -21.60 -2.60 18.37
CA PRO A 412 -22.61 -1.65 18.83
C PRO A 412 -22.08 -0.21 19.00
N GLU A 413 -20.78 -0.05 19.27
CA GLU A 413 -20.11 1.25 19.39
C GLU A 413 -19.77 1.89 18.03
N GLY A 414 -20.08 1.19 16.93
CA GLY A 414 -19.86 1.67 15.57
C GLY A 414 -18.47 1.42 15.00
N ASN A 415 -17.65 0.60 15.64
CA ASN A 415 -16.38 0.13 15.08
C ASN A 415 -16.63 -1.07 14.17
N TYR A 416 -15.69 -1.31 13.24
CA TYR A 416 -15.72 -2.46 12.35
C TYR A 416 -14.64 -3.48 12.73
N ARG A 417 -14.95 -4.76 12.56
CA ARG A 417 -14.00 -5.87 12.67
C ARG A 417 -13.94 -6.58 11.34
N ILE A 418 -12.74 -6.75 10.80
CA ILE A 418 -12.54 -7.55 9.61
C ILE A 418 -12.40 -9.01 10.03
N THR A 419 -13.32 -9.85 9.58
CA THR A 419 -13.44 -11.26 9.98
C THR A 419 -12.90 -12.23 8.94
N GLY A 420 -12.52 -11.74 7.75
CA GLY A 420 -11.91 -12.57 6.71
C GLY A 420 -12.09 -11.99 5.32
N ARG A 421 -11.94 -12.85 4.33
CA ARG A 421 -12.27 -12.56 2.94
C ARG A 421 -13.40 -13.44 2.46
N LEU A 422 -14.31 -12.87 1.70
CA LEU A 422 -15.48 -13.59 1.17
C LEU A 422 -15.08 -14.85 0.42
N LYS A 423 -14.06 -14.76 -0.44
CA LYS A 423 -13.55 -15.89 -1.23
C LYS A 423 -12.74 -16.91 -0.44
N ASP A 424 -12.32 -16.59 0.77
CA ASP A 424 -11.57 -17.48 1.66
C ASP A 424 -12.47 -18.12 2.72
N MET A 425 -13.73 -17.70 2.79
CA MET A 425 -14.74 -18.30 3.65
C MET A 425 -14.93 -19.77 3.24
N ILE A 426 -14.95 -20.65 4.24
CA ILE A 426 -15.10 -22.08 4.04
C ILE A 426 -16.57 -22.44 4.24
N ILE A 427 -17.18 -23.09 3.26
CA ILE A 427 -18.58 -23.56 3.35
C ILE A 427 -18.55 -25.04 3.65
N ARG A 428 -18.69 -25.39 4.93
CA ARG A 428 -18.65 -26.75 5.44
C ARG A 428 -20.04 -27.24 5.82
N GLY A 429 -20.59 -28.12 5.02
CA GLY A 429 -21.92 -28.69 5.28
C GLY A 429 -23.04 -27.65 5.36
N GLY A 430 -22.93 -26.55 4.62
CA GLY A 430 -23.88 -25.44 4.62
C GLY A 430 -23.63 -24.37 5.70
N GLU A 431 -22.60 -24.54 6.55
CA GLU A 431 -22.21 -23.55 7.53
C GLU A 431 -21.00 -22.74 7.04
N ASN A 432 -21.06 -21.44 7.24
CA ASN A 432 -19.98 -20.52 6.92
C ASN A 432 -18.94 -20.50 8.03
N ILE A 433 -17.70 -20.85 7.70
CA ILE A 433 -16.57 -20.83 8.63
C ILE A 433 -15.59 -19.77 8.16
N TYR A 434 -15.18 -18.91 9.08
CA TYR A 434 -14.28 -17.79 8.83
C TYR A 434 -12.85 -18.16 9.23
N PRO A 435 -11.95 -18.37 8.27
CA PRO A 435 -10.57 -18.80 8.55
C PRO A 435 -9.86 -17.95 9.58
N LYS A 436 -10.06 -16.63 9.53
CA LYS A 436 -9.39 -15.69 10.42
C LYS A 436 -9.67 -15.95 11.91
N GLU A 437 -10.89 -16.34 12.24
CA GLU A 437 -11.27 -16.67 13.63
C GLU A 437 -10.45 -17.84 14.17
N ILE A 438 -10.24 -18.86 13.34
CA ILE A 438 -9.45 -20.04 13.71
C ILE A 438 -7.95 -19.70 13.72
N GLU A 439 -7.48 -18.91 12.75
CA GLU A 439 -6.10 -18.44 12.68
C GLU A 439 -5.72 -17.65 13.93
N GLU A 440 -6.53 -16.66 14.32
CA GLU A 440 -6.30 -15.84 15.51
C GLU A 440 -6.22 -16.68 16.78
N PHE A 441 -7.07 -17.69 16.90
CA PHE A 441 -7.04 -18.59 18.03
C PHE A 441 -5.79 -19.47 18.05
N ILE A 442 -5.45 -20.14 16.93
CA ILE A 442 -4.26 -20.99 16.84
C ILE A 442 -2.97 -20.17 17.06
N TYR A 443 -2.97 -18.92 16.59
CA TYR A 443 -1.83 -18.01 16.77
C TYR A 443 -1.49 -17.73 18.24
N THR A 444 -2.44 -17.88 19.16
CA THR A 444 -2.21 -17.75 20.61
C THR A 444 -1.40 -18.91 21.20
N HIS A 445 -1.22 -20.00 20.48
CA HIS A 445 -0.46 -21.15 20.97
C HIS A 445 1.04 -20.82 21.05
N PRO A 446 1.74 -21.09 22.19
CA PRO A 446 3.14 -20.69 22.42
C PRO A 446 4.14 -21.18 21.36
N LYS A 447 3.90 -22.34 20.75
CA LYS A 447 4.77 -22.98 19.76
C LYS A 447 4.55 -22.47 18.33
N VAL A 448 3.44 -21.75 18.08
CA VAL A 448 3.07 -21.31 16.73
C VAL A 448 3.73 -19.98 16.41
N GLN A 449 4.43 -19.92 15.27
CA GLN A 449 4.99 -18.69 14.74
C GLN A 449 3.99 -17.99 13.82
N ASP A 450 3.33 -18.76 12.92
CA ASP A 450 2.31 -18.23 12.02
C ASP A 450 1.34 -19.36 11.62
N VAL A 451 0.13 -19.00 11.20
CA VAL A 451 -0.91 -19.94 10.80
C VAL A 451 -1.78 -19.37 9.72
N GLN A 452 -2.15 -20.21 8.75
CA GLN A 452 -3.13 -19.93 7.72
C GLN A 452 -4.15 -21.05 7.65
N VAL A 453 -5.43 -20.71 7.59
CA VAL A 453 -6.52 -21.67 7.47
C VAL A 453 -7.15 -21.56 6.10
N ILE A 454 -7.32 -22.70 5.44
CA ILE A 454 -7.89 -22.82 4.10
C ILE A 454 -8.99 -23.87 4.06
N GLY A 455 -9.91 -23.70 3.11
CA GLY A 455 -10.86 -24.74 2.73
C GLY A 455 -10.23 -25.67 1.71
N VAL A 456 -10.39 -26.96 1.90
CA VAL A 456 -10.01 -28.00 0.94
C VAL A 456 -11.23 -28.80 0.54
N PRO A 457 -11.35 -29.30 -0.71
CA PRO A 457 -12.51 -30.05 -1.16
C PRO A 457 -12.76 -31.29 -0.29
N ASP A 458 -14.02 -31.54 0.05
CA ASP A 458 -14.46 -32.72 0.79
C ASP A 458 -15.74 -33.29 0.19
N PRO A 459 -15.79 -34.61 -0.11
CA PRO A 459 -16.96 -35.22 -0.75
C PRO A 459 -18.25 -35.18 0.08
N SER A 460 -18.13 -35.09 1.41
CA SER A 460 -19.28 -35.19 2.34
C SER A 460 -19.79 -33.80 2.76
N TYR A 461 -18.88 -32.83 2.91
CA TYR A 461 -19.20 -31.51 3.44
C TYR A 461 -19.02 -30.39 2.42
N GLY A 462 -18.61 -30.70 1.19
CA GLY A 462 -18.24 -29.71 0.18
C GLY A 462 -16.83 -29.18 0.39
N GLU A 463 -16.56 -28.63 1.57
CA GLU A 463 -15.23 -28.23 2.01
C GLU A 463 -14.94 -28.72 3.43
N GLU A 464 -13.67 -28.91 3.73
CA GLU A 464 -13.14 -29.17 5.08
C GLU A 464 -12.05 -28.17 5.44
N ILE A 465 -11.81 -28.00 6.73
CA ILE A 465 -10.83 -27.06 7.26
C ILE A 465 -9.45 -27.69 7.28
N MET A 466 -8.48 -27.03 6.66
CA MET A 466 -7.05 -27.33 6.79
C MET A 466 -6.34 -26.17 7.47
N ALA A 467 -5.61 -26.46 8.57
CA ALA A 467 -4.71 -25.50 9.22
C ALA A 467 -3.28 -25.74 8.75
N CYS A 468 -2.68 -24.73 8.11
CA CYS A 468 -1.29 -24.71 7.69
C CYS A 468 -0.50 -23.89 8.72
N ILE A 469 0.51 -24.49 9.34
CA ILE A 469 1.18 -23.92 10.52
C ILE A 469 2.69 -23.86 10.31
N VAL A 470 3.27 -22.72 10.64
CA VAL A 470 4.71 -22.53 10.80
C VAL A 470 5.01 -22.50 12.28
N LEU A 471 5.86 -23.37 12.76
CA LEU A 471 6.27 -23.44 14.18
C LEU A 471 7.45 -22.51 14.44
N LYS A 472 7.59 -22.06 15.68
CA LYS A 472 8.77 -21.34 16.14
C LYS A 472 10.01 -22.24 16.05
N ALA A 473 11.18 -21.63 15.88
CA ALA A 473 12.43 -22.37 15.76
C ALA A 473 12.67 -23.31 16.96
N GLY A 474 12.95 -24.58 16.63
CA GLY A 474 13.19 -25.62 17.64
C GLY A 474 11.95 -26.23 18.27
N GLU A 475 10.75 -25.75 17.96
CA GLU A 475 9.51 -26.31 18.46
C GLU A 475 9.00 -27.47 17.59
N THR A 476 8.30 -28.40 18.24
CA THR A 476 7.61 -29.51 17.57
C THR A 476 6.18 -29.61 18.05
N MET A 477 5.27 -30.00 17.18
CA MET A 477 3.86 -30.14 17.47
C MET A 477 3.25 -31.23 16.56
N THR A 478 2.27 -31.95 17.08
CA THR A 478 1.53 -32.94 16.31
C THR A 478 0.20 -32.38 15.79
N GLU A 479 -0.35 -32.98 14.76
CA GLU A 479 -1.70 -32.60 14.27
C GLU A 479 -2.76 -32.73 15.38
N GLN A 480 -2.64 -33.76 16.21
CA GLN A 480 -3.60 -34.03 17.29
C GLN A 480 -3.55 -32.93 18.36
N GLU A 481 -2.35 -32.43 18.70
CA GLU A 481 -2.19 -31.30 19.63
C GLU A 481 -2.91 -30.06 19.12
N VAL A 482 -2.81 -29.75 17.83
CA VAL A 482 -3.53 -28.62 17.21
C VAL A 482 -5.04 -28.82 17.29
N LYS A 483 -5.52 -29.99 16.90
CA LYS A 483 -6.95 -30.33 16.93
C LYS A 483 -7.53 -30.27 18.34
N ASP A 484 -6.82 -30.80 19.33
CA ASP A 484 -7.24 -30.79 20.73
C ASP A 484 -7.24 -29.34 21.28
N PHE A 485 -6.24 -28.55 20.93
CA PHE A 485 -6.17 -27.14 21.32
C PHE A 485 -7.37 -26.33 20.81
N VAL A 486 -7.72 -26.48 19.53
CA VAL A 486 -8.89 -25.80 18.95
C VAL A 486 -10.20 -26.34 19.57
N LYS A 487 -10.34 -27.65 19.66
CA LYS A 487 -11.55 -28.31 20.19
C LYS A 487 -11.86 -27.96 21.63
N ALA A 488 -10.83 -27.69 22.44
CA ALA A 488 -11.00 -27.32 23.84
C ALA A 488 -11.67 -25.97 24.06
N SER A 489 -11.58 -25.05 23.07
CA SER A 489 -12.01 -23.66 23.22
C SER A 489 -12.94 -23.14 22.14
N MET A 490 -13.08 -23.85 21.01
CA MET A 490 -13.94 -23.47 19.90
C MET A 490 -15.01 -24.53 19.61
N ALA A 491 -16.06 -24.11 18.91
CA ALA A 491 -17.12 -25.03 18.48
C ALA A 491 -16.56 -26.17 17.64
N LYS A 492 -17.11 -27.37 17.79
CA LYS A 492 -16.61 -28.60 17.15
C LYS A 492 -16.44 -28.48 15.62
N HIS A 493 -17.35 -27.78 14.95
CA HIS A 493 -17.32 -27.62 13.49
C HIS A 493 -16.17 -26.71 13.02
N LYS A 494 -15.53 -25.95 13.90
CA LYS A 494 -14.37 -25.10 13.63
C LYS A 494 -13.03 -25.81 13.82
N THR A 495 -13.04 -27.05 14.30
CA THR A 495 -11.82 -27.84 14.49
C THR A 495 -11.28 -28.29 13.14
N PRO A 496 -10.00 -27.97 12.80
CA PRO A 496 -9.39 -28.41 11.56
C PRO A 496 -9.40 -29.94 11.45
N ARG A 497 -9.85 -30.44 10.28
CA ARG A 497 -9.73 -31.88 9.97
C ARG A 497 -8.31 -32.23 9.58
N TYR A 498 -7.67 -31.33 8.84
CA TYR A 498 -6.31 -31.49 8.36
C TYR A 498 -5.39 -30.44 8.96
N VAL A 499 -4.17 -30.84 9.24
CA VAL A 499 -3.10 -29.94 9.74
C VAL A 499 -1.85 -30.22 8.94
N GLN A 500 -1.25 -29.17 8.40
CA GLN A 500 0.01 -29.25 7.66
C GLN A 500 1.03 -28.31 8.30
N PHE A 501 2.19 -28.85 8.68
CA PHE A 501 3.31 -28.05 9.13
C PHE A 501 4.18 -27.65 7.93
N MET A 502 4.55 -26.39 7.84
CA MET A 502 5.30 -25.80 6.74
C MET A 502 6.49 -25.00 7.27
N ASP A 503 7.56 -24.91 6.49
CA ASP A 503 8.71 -24.05 6.84
C ASP A 503 8.41 -22.57 6.57
N ALA A 504 7.62 -22.28 5.51
CA ALA A 504 7.18 -20.94 5.14
C ALA A 504 5.92 -21.02 4.27
N PHE A 505 5.12 -19.95 4.27
CA PHE A 505 3.97 -19.84 3.37
C PHE A 505 4.38 -19.30 2.00
N PRO A 506 3.70 -19.73 0.90
CA PRO A 506 3.90 -19.11 -0.40
C PRO A 506 3.45 -17.64 -0.36
N MET A 507 4.33 -16.75 -0.80
CA MET A 507 4.08 -15.30 -0.81
C MET A 507 4.31 -14.72 -2.21
N ASN A 508 3.61 -13.61 -2.52
CA ASN A 508 3.95 -12.80 -3.68
C ASN A 508 5.14 -11.87 -3.39
N ALA A 509 5.59 -11.15 -4.41
CA ALA A 509 6.70 -10.20 -4.30
C ALA A 509 6.47 -9.06 -3.27
N ALA A 510 5.21 -8.77 -2.92
CA ALA A 510 4.84 -7.78 -1.90
C ALA A 510 4.75 -8.37 -0.48
N GLY A 511 5.09 -9.66 -0.29
CA GLY A 511 5.00 -10.35 1.00
C GLY A 511 3.59 -10.81 1.39
N LYS A 512 2.64 -10.80 0.45
CA LYS A 512 1.27 -11.28 0.70
C LYS A 512 1.19 -12.78 0.54
N ILE A 513 0.62 -13.46 1.53
CA ILE A 513 0.40 -14.91 1.51
C ILE A 513 -0.62 -15.28 0.42
N LEU A 514 -0.27 -16.32 -0.35
CA LEU A 514 -1.05 -16.79 -1.50
C LEU A 514 -1.83 -18.07 -1.13
N LYS A 515 -2.96 -17.89 -0.44
CA LYS A 515 -3.81 -19.02 -0.01
C LYS A 515 -4.29 -19.90 -1.17
N TYR A 516 -4.45 -19.34 -2.38
CA TYR A 516 -4.84 -20.14 -3.54
C TYR A 516 -3.79 -21.18 -3.91
N LYS A 517 -2.49 -20.84 -3.82
CA LYS A 517 -1.41 -21.81 -4.02
C LYS A 517 -1.42 -22.89 -2.95
N MET A 518 -1.70 -22.52 -1.70
CA MET A 518 -1.81 -23.49 -0.62
C MET A 518 -2.97 -24.47 -0.85
N ARG A 519 -4.07 -24.02 -1.49
CA ARG A 519 -5.19 -24.89 -1.87
C ARG A 519 -4.86 -25.78 -3.06
N GLU A 520 -4.05 -25.31 -4.02
CA GLU A 520 -3.60 -26.11 -5.16
C GLU A 520 -2.62 -27.22 -4.74
N ASP A 521 -1.85 -26.98 -3.69
CA ASP A 521 -0.83 -27.89 -3.17
C ASP A 521 -1.41 -28.87 -2.12
N ALA A 522 -2.66 -28.69 -1.68
CA ALA A 522 -3.33 -29.48 -0.65
C ALA A 522 -4.12 -30.65 -1.25
#